data_3193ab491df62e5982d1b5a5b8a51f18
#
_entry.id   3193ab491df62e5982d1b5a5b8a51f18
#
_cell.length_a   1.000
_cell.length_b   1.000
_cell.length_c   1.000
_cell.angle_alpha   90.00
_cell.angle_beta   90.00
_cell.angle_gamma   90.00
#
_symmetry.space_group_name_H-M   'P 1'
#
loop_
_entity.id
_entity.type
_entity.pdbx_description
1 polymer ?
#
loop_
_entity_poly.entity_id
_entity_poly.type
_entity_poly.pdbx_seq_one_letter_code
_entity_poly.pdbx_strand_id
1 'polypeptide(L)'
;TYDKEKNGIAYQKITDIIKRIRSGIVTINEFAKELECQFSSEYMSAQISIMMKMTKENPTEAIGKAKELIESCCKTILEERNMLLSKDETLGQLTKKVMKLLKVTPHDIDDTIPAAKAMKQILGNLSAIAEGMATLRNSYGSGHGRAASYKGLEERHAKLAVGSSITLVEFLWCTHERTKDKNKV
;
A
#
# COMPACT_ATOMS: atom_id res chain seq x y z
N THR A 1 26.96 -6.59 42.66
CA THR A 1 26.91 -5.54 41.60
C THR A 1 27.25 -6.09 40.24
N TYR A 2 28.24 -6.97 40.10
CA TYR A 2 28.69 -7.55 38.82
C TYR A 2 27.65 -8.43 38.12
N ASP A 3 26.81 -9.18 38.85
CA ASP A 3 25.76 -10.02 38.29
C ASP A 3 24.53 -9.24 37.78
N LYS A 4 24.23 -8.09 38.39
CA LYS A 4 23.12 -7.24 37.90
C LYS A 4 23.45 -6.57 36.57
N GLU A 5 24.72 -6.19 36.34
CA GLU A 5 25.15 -5.59 35.07
C GLU A 5 25.18 -6.63 33.94
N LYS A 6 25.69 -7.84 34.18
CA LYS A 6 25.67 -8.95 33.21
C LYS A 6 24.25 -9.36 32.83
N ASN A 7 23.36 -9.45 33.81
CA ASN A 7 21.93 -9.78 33.56
C ASN A 7 21.24 -8.64 32.79
N GLY A 8 21.59 -7.36 33.05
CA GLY A 8 21.08 -6.24 32.27
C GLY A 8 21.50 -6.29 30.80
N ILE A 9 22.77 -6.58 30.54
CA ILE A 9 23.30 -6.72 29.16
C ILE A 9 22.70 -7.92 28.44
N ALA A 10 22.54 -9.05 29.14
CA ALA A 10 21.90 -10.23 28.55
C ALA A 10 20.42 -9.96 28.22
N TYR A 11 19.68 -9.31 29.09
CA TYR A 11 18.30 -8.91 28.88
C TYR A 11 18.16 -7.95 27.69
N GLN A 12 19.05 -6.96 27.59
CA GLN A 12 19.08 -6.01 26.47
C GLN A 12 19.33 -6.74 25.15
N LYS A 13 20.34 -7.66 25.10
CA LYS A 13 20.62 -8.45 23.90
C LYS A 13 19.44 -9.33 23.47
N ILE A 14 18.75 -9.96 24.42
CA ILE A 14 17.56 -10.77 24.14
C ILE A 14 16.44 -9.87 23.61
N THR A 15 16.24 -8.71 24.20
CA THR A 15 15.23 -7.73 23.74
C THR A 15 15.54 -7.24 22.32
N ASP A 16 16.81 -6.99 22.00
CA ASP A 16 17.23 -6.58 20.65
C ASP A 16 17.10 -7.71 19.62
N ILE A 17 17.36 -8.96 20.03
CA ILE A 17 17.11 -10.15 19.20
C ILE A 17 15.61 -10.31 18.94
N ILE A 18 14.76 -10.18 19.95
CA ILE A 18 13.31 -10.25 19.81
C ILE A 18 12.82 -9.11 18.91
N LYS A 19 13.34 -7.89 19.07
CA LYS A 19 13.06 -6.77 18.17
C LYS A 19 13.46 -7.07 16.73
N ARG A 20 14.66 -7.64 16.50
CA ARG A 20 15.13 -8.03 15.15
C ARG A 20 14.27 -9.14 14.53
N ILE A 21 13.89 -10.14 15.32
CA ILE A 21 12.97 -11.22 14.87
C ILE A 21 11.61 -10.63 14.54
N ARG A 22 11.08 -9.74 15.37
CA ARG A 22 9.81 -9.04 15.13
C ARG A 22 9.89 -8.04 13.97
N SER A 23 11.03 -7.37 13.78
CA SER A 23 11.24 -6.47 12.64
C SER A 23 11.51 -7.22 11.33
N GLY A 24 11.95 -8.47 11.39
CA GLY A 24 12.01 -9.35 10.21
C GLY A 24 10.63 -9.88 9.79
N ILE A 25 9.64 -9.82 10.68
CA ILE A 25 8.23 -10.00 10.34
C ILE A 25 7.65 -8.59 10.21
N VAL A 26 7.92 -7.96 9.08
CA VAL A 26 7.29 -6.68 8.75
C VAL A 26 5.79 -6.92 8.68
N THR A 27 5.09 -6.48 9.70
CA THR A 27 3.63 -6.60 9.75
C THR A 27 3.02 -5.53 8.85
N ILE A 28 1.80 -5.77 8.35
CA ILE A 28 1.03 -4.73 7.62
C ILE A 28 1.01 -3.42 8.40
N ASN A 29 1.01 -3.48 9.74
CA ASN A 29 1.05 -2.30 10.61
C ASN A 29 2.36 -1.52 10.53
N GLU A 30 3.50 -2.18 10.34
CA GLU A 30 4.81 -1.54 10.21
C GLU A 30 4.95 -0.90 8.83
N PHE A 31 4.55 -1.57 7.77
CA PHE A 31 4.47 -0.99 6.43
C PHE A 31 3.53 0.23 6.39
N ALA A 32 2.38 0.16 7.04
CA ALA A 32 1.46 1.29 7.12
C ALA A 32 2.11 2.49 7.82
N LYS A 33 2.86 2.27 8.92
CA LYS A 33 3.59 3.33 9.64
C LYS A 33 4.74 3.92 8.82
N GLU A 34 5.50 3.09 8.12
CA GLU A 34 6.53 3.56 7.20
C GLU A 34 5.93 4.43 6.10
N LEU A 35 4.83 3.99 5.52
CA LEU A 35 4.11 4.74 4.50
C LEU A 35 3.56 6.07 5.03
N GLU A 36 3.00 6.09 6.26
CA GLU A 36 2.58 7.32 6.95
C GLU A 36 3.74 8.32 7.08
N CYS A 37 4.94 7.85 7.42
CA CYS A 37 6.12 8.71 7.53
C CYS A 37 6.64 9.21 6.17
N GLN A 38 6.48 8.43 5.11
CA GLN A 38 6.92 8.80 3.76
C GLN A 38 6.02 9.84 3.10
N PHE A 39 4.73 9.78 3.39
CA PHE A 39 3.81 10.80 2.93
C PHE A 39 3.93 12.05 3.80
N SER A 40 4.43 13.15 3.24
CA SER A 40 4.43 14.47 3.87
C SER A 40 3.02 15.07 4.04
N SER A 41 1.99 14.36 3.59
CA SER A 41 0.59 14.75 3.64
C SER A 41 -0.10 14.20 4.88
N GLU A 42 -0.52 15.09 5.78
CA GLU A 42 -1.35 14.77 6.95
C GLU A 42 -2.64 14.03 6.55
N TYR A 43 -3.22 14.37 5.41
CA TYR A 43 -4.39 13.69 4.86
C TYR A 43 -4.13 12.21 4.59
N MET A 44 -3.02 11.87 3.93
CA MET A 44 -2.68 10.49 3.58
C MET A 44 -2.40 9.66 4.84
N SER A 45 -1.66 10.21 5.80
CA SER A 45 -1.40 9.56 7.09
C SER A 45 -2.68 9.29 7.86
N ALA A 46 -3.61 10.23 7.88
CA ALA A 46 -4.92 10.05 8.51
C ALA A 46 -5.73 8.94 7.81
N GLN A 47 -5.72 8.87 6.48
CA GLN A 47 -6.41 7.81 5.74
C GLN A 47 -5.85 6.42 6.06
N ILE A 48 -4.53 6.27 6.12
CA ILE A 48 -3.88 5.00 6.47
C ILE A 48 -4.26 4.58 7.89
N SER A 49 -4.19 5.48 8.85
CA SER A 49 -4.52 5.21 10.24
C SER A 49 -5.98 4.76 10.42
N ILE A 50 -6.92 5.46 9.79
CA ILE A 50 -8.34 5.10 9.77
C ILE A 50 -8.55 3.73 9.13
N MET A 51 -7.96 3.49 7.97
CA MET A 51 -8.06 2.23 7.23
C MET A 51 -7.59 1.05 8.07
N MET A 52 -6.45 1.18 8.75
CA MET A 52 -5.90 0.13 9.62
C MET A 52 -6.83 -0.20 10.78
N LYS A 53 -7.40 0.81 11.45
CA LYS A 53 -8.37 0.65 12.51
C LYS A 53 -9.62 -0.08 12.02
N MET A 54 -10.17 0.33 10.89
CA MET A 54 -11.38 -0.21 10.29
C MET A 54 -11.23 -1.68 9.82
N THR A 55 -10.02 -2.17 9.59
CA THR A 55 -9.80 -3.55 9.12
C THR A 55 -10.51 -4.60 10.00
N LYS A 56 -10.55 -4.37 11.30
CA LYS A 56 -11.23 -5.26 12.26
C LYS A 56 -12.64 -4.78 12.59
N GLU A 57 -12.82 -3.47 12.78
CA GLU A 57 -14.08 -2.89 13.27
C GLU A 57 -15.16 -2.84 12.16
N ASN A 58 -14.76 -2.53 10.94
CA ASN A 58 -15.64 -2.46 9.78
C ASN A 58 -14.88 -2.85 8.49
N PRO A 59 -14.77 -4.15 8.18
CA PRO A 59 -14.04 -4.65 7.01
C PRO A 59 -14.45 -4.00 5.68
N THR A 60 -15.73 -3.72 5.51
CA THR A 60 -16.27 -3.08 4.30
C THR A 60 -15.75 -1.66 4.14
N GLU A 61 -15.72 -0.88 5.22
CA GLU A 61 -15.20 0.48 5.22
C GLU A 61 -13.69 0.51 5.00
N ALA A 62 -12.94 -0.43 5.60
CA ALA A 62 -11.51 -0.56 5.37
C ALA A 62 -11.17 -0.76 3.88
N ILE A 63 -11.97 -1.54 3.16
CA ILE A 63 -11.81 -1.73 1.71
C ILE A 63 -12.08 -0.44 0.94
N GLY A 64 -13.10 0.32 1.36
CA GLY A 64 -13.38 1.65 0.80
C GLY A 64 -12.18 2.58 0.95
N LYS A 65 -11.63 2.66 2.17
CA LYS A 65 -10.44 3.47 2.48
C LYS A 65 -9.18 2.99 1.74
N ALA A 66 -9.01 1.68 1.57
CA ALA A 66 -7.91 1.12 0.80
C ALA A 66 -7.97 1.54 -0.69
N LYS A 67 -9.16 1.55 -1.28
CA LYS A 67 -9.39 2.08 -2.64
C LYS A 67 -9.07 3.57 -2.72
N GLU A 68 -9.54 4.37 -1.76
CA GLU A 68 -9.28 5.81 -1.69
C GLU A 68 -7.79 6.12 -1.55
N LEU A 69 -7.06 5.32 -0.78
CA LEU A 69 -5.61 5.45 -0.61
C LEU A 69 -4.86 5.30 -1.94
N ILE A 70 -5.16 4.28 -2.73
CA ILE A 70 -4.55 4.08 -4.06
C ILE A 70 -4.89 5.26 -4.96
N GLU A 71 -6.14 5.70 -4.96
CA GLU A 71 -6.60 6.81 -5.79
C GLU A 71 -5.88 8.12 -5.44
N SER A 72 -5.78 8.44 -4.14
CA SER A 72 -5.08 9.64 -3.65
C SER A 72 -3.59 9.60 -4.00
N CYS A 73 -2.92 8.48 -3.80
CA CYS A 73 -1.53 8.29 -4.19
C CYS A 73 -1.32 8.54 -5.70
N CYS A 74 -2.15 7.91 -6.54
CA CYS A 74 -2.05 8.10 -7.98
C CYS A 74 -2.28 9.56 -8.41
N LYS A 75 -3.27 10.23 -7.85
CA LYS A 75 -3.55 11.64 -8.13
C LYS A 75 -2.40 12.53 -7.71
N THR A 76 -1.87 12.36 -6.50
CA THR A 76 -0.73 13.13 -6.00
C THR A 76 0.49 12.97 -6.91
N ILE A 77 0.84 11.75 -7.32
CA ILE A 77 1.95 11.50 -8.24
C ILE A 77 1.74 12.22 -9.59
N LEU A 78 0.53 12.13 -10.13
CA LEU A 78 0.21 12.81 -11.41
C LEU A 78 0.26 14.33 -11.30
N GLU A 79 -0.27 14.90 -10.22
CA GLU A 79 -0.21 16.35 -9.94
C GLU A 79 1.23 16.84 -9.81
N GLU A 80 2.06 16.15 -9.03
CA GLU A 80 3.48 16.53 -8.85
C GLU A 80 4.32 16.37 -10.12
N ARG A 81 3.86 15.58 -11.08
CA ARG A 81 4.45 15.43 -12.41
C ARG A 81 3.78 16.32 -13.47
N ASN A 82 2.94 17.27 -13.07
CA ASN A 82 2.21 18.18 -13.95
C ASN A 82 1.39 17.46 -15.03
N MET A 83 0.83 16.28 -14.70
CA MET A 83 -0.02 15.51 -15.59
C MET A 83 -1.48 15.90 -15.42
N LEU A 84 -2.21 16.04 -16.51
CA LEU A 84 -3.64 16.34 -16.48
C LEU A 84 -4.42 15.17 -15.87
N LEU A 85 -5.28 15.50 -14.92
CA LEU A 85 -6.26 14.57 -14.32
C LEU A 85 -7.59 14.72 -15.05
N SER A 86 -8.14 13.60 -15.53
CA SER A 86 -9.53 13.57 -15.99
C SER A 86 -10.46 13.22 -14.82
N LYS A 87 -11.65 13.82 -14.81
CA LYS A 87 -12.65 13.57 -13.76
C LYS A 87 -13.25 12.16 -13.80
N ASP A 88 -13.20 11.51 -14.95
CA ASP A 88 -13.90 10.23 -15.22
C ASP A 88 -12.94 9.03 -15.25
N GLU A 89 -11.66 9.20 -14.87
CA GLU A 89 -10.70 8.09 -14.84
C GLU A 89 -11.03 7.09 -13.74
N THR A 90 -11.16 5.83 -14.12
CA THR A 90 -11.31 4.72 -13.15
C THR A 90 -10.00 4.50 -12.39
N LEU A 91 -10.07 3.85 -11.21
CA LEU A 91 -8.88 3.52 -10.43
C LEU A 91 -7.84 2.73 -11.24
N GLY A 92 -8.28 1.75 -12.04
CA GLY A 92 -7.39 0.97 -12.91
C GLY A 92 -6.72 1.84 -13.99
N GLN A 93 -7.43 2.81 -14.56
CA GLN A 93 -6.86 3.75 -15.52
C GLN A 93 -5.83 4.69 -14.87
N LEU A 94 -6.15 5.24 -13.69
CA LEU A 94 -5.22 6.07 -12.92
C LEU A 94 -3.93 5.30 -12.59
N THR A 95 -4.06 4.08 -12.07
CA THR A 95 -2.91 3.24 -11.72
C THR A 95 -2.05 2.92 -12.95
N LYS A 96 -2.67 2.52 -14.07
CA LYS A 96 -1.94 2.26 -15.33
C LYS A 96 -1.23 3.51 -15.85
N LYS A 97 -1.84 4.68 -15.72
CA LYS A 97 -1.25 5.96 -16.13
C LYS A 97 0.00 6.28 -15.29
N VAL A 98 -0.09 6.11 -13.96
CA VAL A 98 1.05 6.27 -13.06
C VAL A 98 2.16 5.25 -13.36
N MET A 99 1.83 3.96 -13.52
CA MET A 99 2.81 2.93 -13.83
C MET A 99 3.56 3.22 -15.14
N LYS A 100 2.86 3.72 -16.17
CA LYS A 100 3.49 4.16 -17.43
C LYS A 100 4.41 5.36 -17.22
N LEU A 101 3.95 6.36 -16.47
CA LEU A 101 4.73 7.58 -16.15
C LEU A 101 6.02 7.22 -15.41
N LEU A 102 5.94 6.29 -14.46
CA LEU A 102 7.08 5.84 -13.65
C LEU A 102 7.95 4.79 -14.35
N LYS A 103 7.58 4.32 -15.54
CA LYS A 103 8.26 3.25 -16.30
C LYS A 103 8.37 1.96 -15.49
N VAL A 104 7.27 1.54 -14.89
CA VAL A 104 7.15 0.29 -14.12
C VAL A 104 6.04 -0.60 -14.64
N THR A 105 5.82 -0.58 -15.95
CA THR A 105 4.91 -1.54 -16.59
C THR A 105 5.67 -2.81 -16.97
N PRO A 106 4.98 -3.94 -17.22
CA PRO A 106 5.65 -5.15 -17.75
C PRO A 106 6.47 -4.91 -19.02
N HIS A 107 6.10 -3.93 -19.85
CA HIS A 107 6.82 -3.60 -21.09
C HIS A 107 8.13 -2.85 -20.84
N ASP A 108 8.30 -2.23 -19.68
CA ASP A 108 9.51 -1.50 -19.32
C ASP A 108 10.63 -2.41 -18.80
N ILE A 109 10.35 -3.71 -18.63
CA ILE A 109 11.32 -4.69 -18.15
C ILE A 109 12.04 -5.33 -19.34
N ASP A 110 13.35 -5.18 -19.36
CA ASP A 110 14.22 -5.81 -20.37
C ASP A 110 14.19 -7.34 -20.21
N ASP A 111 13.96 -8.04 -21.33
CA ASP A 111 13.90 -9.51 -21.36
C ASP A 111 15.26 -10.18 -21.07
N THR A 112 16.35 -9.45 -21.18
CA THR A 112 17.71 -9.96 -20.95
C THR A 112 18.10 -10.08 -19.49
N ILE A 113 17.36 -9.39 -18.58
CA ILE A 113 17.68 -9.45 -17.14
C ILE A 113 17.22 -10.76 -16.50
N PRO A 114 17.95 -11.28 -15.49
CA PRO A 114 17.51 -12.45 -14.75
C PRO A 114 16.12 -12.28 -14.18
N ALA A 115 15.28 -13.31 -14.29
CA ALA A 115 13.92 -13.33 -13.78
C ALA A 115 12.95 -12.28 -14.41
N ALA A 116 13.26 -11.72 -15.59
CA ALA A 116 12.42 -10.75 -16.31
C ALA A 116 10.94 -11.19 -16.38
N LYS A 117 10.69 -12.46 -16.72
CA LYS A 117 9.33 -13.02 -16.79
C LYS A 117 8.59 -12.92 -15.46
N ALA A 118 9.25 -13.24 -14.34
CA ALA A 118 8.65 -13.15 -13.01
C ALA A 118 8.37 -11.70 -12.62
N MET A 119 9.28 -10.77 -12.90
CA MET A 119 9.10 -9.34 -12.66
C MET A 119 7.92 -8.79 -13.46
N LYS A 120 7.82 -9.11 -14.76
CA LYS A 120 6.69 -8.73 -15.62
C LYS A 120 5.36 -9.24 -15.05
N GLN A 121 5.35 -10.48 -14.56
CA GLN A 121 4.15 -11.06 -13.94
C GLN A 121 3.76 -10.32 -12.64
N ILE A 122 4.72 -10.01 -11.77
CA ILE A 122 4.46 -9.26 -10.54
C ILE A 122 3.89 -7.89 -10.86
N LEU A 123 4.49 -7.14 -11.78
CA LEU A 123 4.03 -5.81 -12.18
C LEU A 123 2.63 -5.85 -12.82
N GLY A 124 2.33 -6.87 -13.62
CA GLY A 124 0.99 -7.11 -14.15
C GLY A 124 -0.04 -7.35 -13.04
N ASN A 125 0.32 -8.14 -12.03
CA ASN A 125 -0.54 -8.44 -10.90
C ASN A 125 -0.78 -7.20 -10.02
N LEU A 126 0.20 -6.31 -9.86
CA LEU A 126 0.01 -5.04 -9.15
C LEU A 126 -1.07 -4.17 -9.82
N SER A 127 -1.09 -4.10 -11.15
CA SER A 127 -2.17 -3.41 -11.88
C SER A 127 -3.54 -4.06 -11.64
N ALA A 128 -3.59 -5.39 -11.59
CA ALA A 128 -4.83 -6.13 -11.32
C ALA A 128 -5.36 -5.90 -9.89
N ILE A 129 -4.51 -5.64 -8.92
CA ILE A 129 -4.92 -5.28 -7.54
C ILE A 129 -5.82 -4.04 -7.55
N ALA A 130 -5.45 -2.98 -8.26
CA ALA A 130 -6.24 -1.75 -8.31
C ALA A 130 -7.63 -1.98 -8.95
N GLU A 131 -7.71 -2.80 -10.00
CA GLU A 131 -8.98 -3.18 -10.63
C GLU A 131 -9.85 -4.02 -9.68
N GLY A 132 -9.24 -4.99 -8.99
CA GLY A 132 -9.90 -5.82 -7.99
C GLY A 132 -10.43 -5.01 -6.80
N MET A 133 -9.67 -4.01 -6.33
CA MET A 133 -10.10 -3.11 -5.26
C MET A 133 -11.32 -2.29 -5.65
N ALA A 134 -11.36 -1.76 -6.88
CA ALA A 134 -12.54 -1.04 -7.38
C ALA A 134 -13.76 -1.94 -7.43
N THR A 135 -13.61 -3.17 -7.90
CA THR A 135 -14.69 -4.17 -7.97
C THR A 135 -15.19 -4.57 -6.58
N LEU A 136 -14.30 -4.86 -5.64
CA LEU A 136 -14.66 -5.18 -4.26
C LEU A 136 -15.44 -4.03 -3.61
N ARG A 137 -14.94 -2.80 -3.73
CA ARG A 137 -15.62 -1.61 -3.19
C ARG A 137 -17.02 -1.44 -3.80
N ASN A 138 -17.16 -1.63 -5.09
CA ASN A 138 -18.46 -1.48 -5.75
C ASN A 138 -19.45 -2.56 -5.33
N SER A 139 -19.00 -3.80 -5.14
CA SER A 139 -19.85 -4.93 -4.74
C SER A 139 -20.22 -4.90 -3.25
N TYR A 140 -19.33 -4.43 -2.38
CA TYR A 140 -19.47 -4.52 -0.92
C TYR A 140 -19.48 -3.17 -0.20
N GLY A 141 -19.26 -2.05 -0.90
CA GLY A 141 -19.24 -0.72 -0.31
C GLY A 141 -20.57 -0.31 0.33
N SER A 142 -20.48 0.61 1.28
CA SER A 142 -21.61 1.12 2.08
C SER A 142 -22.55 2.06 1.34
N GLY A 143 -22.33 2.33 0.04
CA GLY A 143 -23.08 3.32 -0.73
C GLY A 143 -24.54 2.99 -1.01
N HIS A 144 -25.00 1.78 -0.66
CA HIS A 144 -26.40 1.37 -0.82
C HIS A 144 -26.92 0.71 0.45
N GLY A 145 -28.16 0.99 0.82
CA GLY A 145 -28.85 0.30 1.90
C GLY A 145 -28.85 -1.23 1.68
N ARG A 146 -28.52 -1.99 2.71
CA ARG A 146 -28.47 -3.45 2.67
C ARG A 146 -29.55 -4.03 3.56
N ALA A 147 -30.10 -5.20 3.18
CA ALA A 147 -31.02 -5.93 4.03
C ALA A 147 -30.34 -6.39 5.32
N ALA A 148 -31.09 -6.54 6.41
CA ALA A 148 -30.56 -6.98 7.71
C ALA A 148 -29.87 -8.37 7.66
N SER A 149 -30.21 -9.20 6.68
CA SER A 149 -29.58 -10.51 6.44
C SER A 149 -28.26 -10.44 5.67
N TYR A 150 -27.84 -9.26 5.21
CA TYR A 150 -26.61 -9.09 4.42
C TYR A 150 -25.38 -9.43 5.25
N LYS A 151 -24.59 -10.38 4.75
CA LYS A 151 -23.28 -10.70 5.28
C LYS A 151 -22.21 -10.01 4.45
N GLY A 152 -21.57 -9.00 5.03
CA GLY A 152 -20.46 -8.29 4.42
C GLY A 152 -19.19 -9.13 4.32
N LEU A 153 -18.09 -8.46 4.00
CA LEU A 153 -16.77 -9.08 3.99
C LEU A 153 -16.25 -9.27 5.42
N GLU A 154 -15.48 -10.33 5.61
CA GLU A 154 -14.83 -10.65 6.89
C GLU A 154 -13.49 -9.91 7.02
N GLU A 155 -12.96 -9.84 8.26
CA GLU A 155 -11.66 -9.24 8.57
C GLU A 155 -10.52 -9.75 7.68
N ARG A 156 -10.49 -11.05 7.35
CA ARG A 156 -9.45 -11.63 6.47
C ARG A 156 -9.47 -11.03 5.07
N HIS A 157 -10.64 -10.71 4.52
CA HIS A 157 -10.78 -10.09 3.21
C HIS A 157 -10.32 -8.63 3.23
N ALA A 158 -10.64 -7.90 4.31
CA ALA A 158 -10.15 -6.55 4.52
C ALA A 158 -8.62 -6.52 4.71
N LYS A 159 -8.06 -7.45 5.48
CA LYS A 159 -6.61 -7.58 5.63
C LYS A 159 -5.90 -7.80 4.30
N LEU A 160 -6.43 -8.67 3.45
CA LEU A 160 -5.87 -8.92 2.12
C LEU A 160 -5.94 -7.64 1.26
N ALA A 161 -7.09 -7.00 1.21
CA ALA A 161 -7.31 -5.80 0.42
C ALA A 161 -6.43 -4.63 0.89
N VAL A 162 -6.41 -4.36 2.18
CA VAL A 162 -5.59 -3.31 2.81
C VAL A 162 -4.11 -3.57 2.60
N GLY A 163 -3.63 -4.80 2.86
CA GLY A 163 -2.23 -5.16 2.65
C GLY A 163 -1.79 -5.00 1.21
N SER A 164 -2.61 -5.46 0.25
CA SER A 164 -2.35 -5.29 -1.18
C SER A 164 -2.29 -3.82 -1.60
N SER A 165 -3.18 -2.99 -1.04
CA SER A 165 -3.22 -1.54 -1.34
C SER A 165 -1.99 -0.82 -0.78
N ILE A 166 -1.59 -1.12 0.45
CA ILE A 166 -0.38 -0.55 1.07
C ILE A 166 0.85 -0.91 0.24
N THR A 167 1.02 -2.19 -0.14
CA THR A 167 2.15 -2.63 -0.96
C THR A 167 2.19 -1.92 -2.32
N LEU A 168 1.05 -1.79 -2.98
CA LEU A 168 0.96 -1.07 -4.26
C LEU A 168 1.33 0.40 -4.11
N VAL A 169 0.78 1.08 -3.11
CA VAL A 169 1.01 2.51 -2.86
C VAL A 169 2.47 2.76 -2.50
N GLU A 170 3.06 1.96 -1.62
CA GLU A 170 4.47 2.04 -1.25
C GLU A 170 5.37 1.89 -2.49
N PHE A 171 5.14 0.86 -3.30
CA PHE A 171 5.91 0.65 -4.52
C PHE A 171 5.85 1.84 -5.49
N LEU A 172 4.64 2.37 -5.73
CA LEU A 172 4.46 3.53 -6.62
C LEU A 172 5.11 4.78 -6.05
N TRP A 173 4.93 5.05 -4.76
CA TRP A 173 5.47 6.23 -4.10
C TRP A 173 7.00 6.21 -4.04
N CYS A 174 7.60 5.12 -3.56
CA CYS A 174 9.06 4.97 -3.54
C CYS A 174 9.69 5.11 -4.93
N THR A 175 9.02 4.58 -5.97
CA THR A 175 9.47 4.73 -7.35
C THR A 175 9.38 6.18 -7.81
N HIS A 176 8.30 6.88 -7.44
CA HIS A 176 8.10 8.29 -7.74
C HIS A 176 9.22 9.15 -7.14
N GLU A 177 9.49 8.99 -5.84
CA GLU A 177 10.54 9.75 -5.16
C GLU A 177 11.93 9.49 -5.80
N ARG A 178 12.30 8.22 -6.01
CA ARG A 178 13.57 7.88 -6.68
C ARG A 178 13.74 8.49 -8.08
N THR A 179 12.63 8.66 -8.79
CA THR A 179 12.67 9.24 -10.15
C THR A 179 12.61 10.78 -10.16
N LYS A 180 12.11 11.40 -9.07
CA LYS A 180 12.23 12.85 -8.88
C LYS A 180 13.67 13.30 -8.75
N ASP A 181 14.44 12.61 -7.90
CA ASP A 181 15.83 12.98 -7.62
C ASP A 181 16.72 12.87 -8.86
N LYS A 182 16.45 11.91 -9.74
CA LYS A 182 17.20 11.75 -10.99
C LYS A 182 16.96 12.88 -12.03
N ASN A 183 15.87 13.60 -11.92
CA ASN A 183 15.54 14.70 -12.85
C ASN A 183 15.99 16.07 -12.32
N LYS A 184 16.65 16.13 -11.16
CA LYS A 184 17.22 17.34 -10.56
C LYS A 184 18.72 17.53 -10.85
N VAL A 185 19.34 16.58 -11.55
CA VAL A 185 20.73 16.61 -12.02
C VAL A 185 20.74 16.84 -13.53
#